data_ee763458c140eab0ec39adbad1bc5ce0
#
_entry.id   ee763458c140eab0ec39adbad1bc5ce0
#
_cell.length_a   1.000
_cell.length_b   1.000
_cell.length_c   1.000
_cell.angle_alpha   90.00
_cell.angle_beta   90.00
_cell.angle_gamma   90.00
#
_symmetry.space_group_name_H-M   'P 1'
#
loop_
_entity.id
_entity.type
_entity.pdbx_description
1 polymer ?
#
loop_
_entity_poly.entity_id
_entity_poly.type
_entity_poly.pdbx_seq_one_letter_code
_entity_poly.pdbx_strand_id
1 'polypeptide(L)'
;MRQLRLRKLRRRLGLYQPPAPQPKLMDKASVRQRRRVFETLPLQPSCPEGWTTGAPDFVIFGAQKSGTTWWFRLIEQHPGVVQPANQRPELHFFDRLWAEWPTAEQIERYHRYFPRPEGVLVGEKTPEYMNCAWVPPMAKLAAPEAKAIVLLRDPVERYISGMSHQDRGGLLDEEDAAGQSRVFGDRVRVVTDAIERGLYATQIEWLLQQYAADHLLVLQYEACAADPATQLARTHEYLGLPPHELPAEELARPRNKSKLDKVEVPQEHIDLLRRYYTPEVERLQGLMPGLDLSLWPHFTDLA
;
A
#
# COMPACT_ATOMS: atom_id res chain seq x y z
N MET A 1 -16.22 -15.50 41.71
CA MET A 1 -15.17 -16.45 42.11
C MET A 1 -14.94 -17.62 41.15
N ARG A 2 -15.97 -18.20 40.50
CA ARG A 2 -15.84 -19.33 39.52
C ARG A 2 -15.04 -18.95 38.25
N GLN A 3 -15.21 -17.77 37.70
CA GLN A 3 -14.47 -17.34 36.52
C GLN A 3 -12.97 -17.10 36.72
N LEU A 4 -12.57 -16.66 37.91
CA LEU A 4 -11.14 -16.49 38.28
C LEU A 4 -10.39 -17.82 38.41
N ARG A 5 -11.07 -18.87 38.87
CA ARG A 5 -10.50 -20.22 38.96
C ARG A 5 -10.30 -20.85 37.58
N LEU A 6 -11.26 -20.66 36.68
CA LEU A 6 -11.16 -21.12 35.27
C LEU A 6 -10.04 -20.42 34.50
N ARG A 7 -9.81 -19.12 34.71
CA ARG A 7 -8.69 -18.39 34.10
C ARG A 7 -7.33 -18.90 34.60
N LYS A 8 -7.19 -19.19 35.90
CA LYS A 8 -5.95 -19.77 36.49
C LYS A 8 -5.70 -21.19 35.96
N LEU A 9 -6.72 -22.00 35.76
CA LEU A 9 -6.61 -23.35 35.21
C LEU A 9 -6.18 -23.33 33.75
N ARG A 10 -6.79 -22.48 32.92
CA ARG A 10 -6.41 -22.30 31.51
C ARG A 10 -4.98 -21.79 31.34
N ARG A 11 -4.48 -20.92 32.23
CA ARG A 11 -3.07 -20.50 32.25
C ARG A 11 -2.11 -21.66 32.53
N ARG A 12 -2.44 -22.55 33.48
CA ARG A 12 -1.64 -23.73 33.82
C ARG A 12 -1.60 -24.78 32.68
N LEU A 13 -2.62 -24.85 31.89
CA LEU A 13 -2.74 -25.82 30.77
C LEU A 13 -2.25 -25.27 29.41
N GLY A 14 -1.62 -24.10 29.38
CA GLY A 14 -1.19 -23.47 28.12
C GLY A 14 -2.32 -23.05 27.18
N LEU A 15 -3.57 -23.16 27.62
CA LEU A 15 -4.79 -22.86 26.84
C LEU A 15 -5.26 -21.40 27.01
N TYR A 16 -4.51 -20.60 27.75
CA TYR A 16 -4.82 -19.17 27.94
C TYR A 16 -4.08 -18.36 26.90
N GLN A 17 -4.78 -17.95 25.84
CA GLN A 17 -4.39 -16.78 25.07
C GLN A 17 -4.84 -15.54 25.85
N PRO A 18 -3.91 -14.69 26.33
CA PRO A 18 -4.31 -13.41 26.88
C PRO A 18 -5.10 -12.68 25.80
N PRO A 19 -6.20 -11.98 26.14
CA PRO A 19 -6.81 -11.05 25.20
C PRO A 19 -5.69 -10.14 24.69
N ALA A 20 -5.67 -9.88 23.38
CA ALA A 20 -4.76 -8.90 22.81
C ALA A 20 -4.77 -7.65 23.72
N PRO A 21 -3.59 -7.07 24.05
CA PRO A 21 -3.55 -5.90 24.90
C PRO A 21 -4.51 -4.87 24.33
N GLN A 22 -5.59 -4.60 25.03
CA GLN A 22 -6.47 -3.49 24.63
C GLN A 22 -5.60 -2.24 24.68
N PRO A 23 -5.46 -1.49 23.61
CA PRO A 23 -4.73 -0.25 23.63
C PRO A 23 -5.32 0.61 24.75
N LYS A 24 -4.48 1.23 25.56
CA LYS A 24 -4.91 2.19 26.56
C LYS A 24 -5.82 3.19 25.85
N LEU A 25 -7.04 3.36 26.37
CA LEU A 25 -8.00 4.33 25.85
C LEU A 25 -7.25 5.64 25.58
N MET A 26 -7.19 6.02 24.32
CA MET A 26 -6.60 7.30 23.92
C MET A 26 -7.40 8.42 24.55
N ASP A 27 -6.76 9.52 24.86
CA ASP A 27 -7.38 10.66 25.47
C ASP A 27 -8.47 11.28 24.58
N LYS A 28 -9.29 12.18 25.16
CA LYS A 28 -10.39 12.86 24.43
C LYS A 28 -9.89 13.68 23.21
N ALA A 29 -8.63 14.11 23.21
CA ALA A 29 -8.03 14.85 22.10
C ALA A 29 -7.81 13.94 20.90
N SER A 30 -7.31 12.73 21.12
CA SER A 30 -7.14 11.70 20.09
C SER A 30 -8.47 11.27 19.47
N VAL A 31 -9.54 11.15 20.29
CA VAL A 31 -10.90 10.86 19.79
C VAL A 31 -11.45 11.99 18.92
N ARG A 32 -11.18 13.26 19.29
CA ARG A 32 -11.57 14.43 18.47
C ARG A 32 -10.79 14.51 17.16
N GLN A 33 -9.51 14.19 17.19
CA GLN A 33 -8.67 14.16 15.99
C GLN A 33 -9.16 13.08 15.01
N ARG A 34 -9.64 11.93 15.50
CA ARG A 34 -10.18 10.84 14.68
C ARG A 34 -11.52 11.15 14.03
N ARG A 35 -12.43 11.86 14.70
CA ARG A 35 -13.65 12.35 14.05
C ARG A 35 -13.32 13.21 12.83
N ARG A 36 -12.28 14.04 12.90
CA ARG A 36 -11.79 14.84 11.77
C ARG A 36 -11.21 13.99 10.63
N VAL A 37 -10.68 12.81 10.91
CA VAL A 37 -10.11 11.92 9.87
C VAL A 37 -11.15 11.52 8.83
N PHE A 38 -12.35 11.13 9.26
CA PHE A 38 -13.44 10.81 8.34
C PHE A 38 -14.07 12.04 7.67
N GLU A 39 -13.88 13.23 8.24
CA GLU A 39 -14.30 14.50 7.63
C GLU A 39 -13.41 14.91 6.45
N THR A 40 -12.17 14.37 6.39
CA THR A 40 -11.20 14.64 5.32
C THR A 40 -11.20 13.60 4.20
N LEU A 41 -12.07 12.59 4.27
CA LEU A 41 -12.22 11.64 3.18
C LEU A 41 -12.75 12.35 1.93
N PRO A 42 -12.37 11.89 0.73
CA PRO A 42 -12.94 12.40 -0.51
C PRO A 42 -14.46 12.33 -0.50
N LEU A 43 -15.12 13.17 -1.29
CA LEU A 43 -16.56 13.05 -1.51
C LEU A 43 -16.88 11.68 -2.11
N GLN A 44 -17.91 11.05 -1.57
CA GLN A 44 -18.39 9.79 -2.12
C GLN A 44 -18.91 10.03 -3.55
N PRO A 45 -18.59 9.15 -4.51
CA PRO A 45 -19.16 9.24 -5.83
C PRO A 45 -20.67 9.01 -5.77
N SER A 46 -21.40 9.62 -6.68
CA SER A 46 -22.82 9.27 -6.90
C SER A 46 -22.93 7.83 -7.38
N CYS A 47 -23.95 7.11 -6.93
CA CYS A 47 -24.28 5.80 -7.47
C CYS A 47 -25.32 6.00 -8.56
N PRO A 48 -25.00 5.77 -9.86
CA PRO A 48 -25.96 5.90 -10.94
C PRO A 48 -27.14 4.95 -10.78
N GLU A 49 -28.26 5.26 -11.45
CA GLU A 49 -29.41 4.37 -11.50
C GLU A 49 -29.04 3.02 -12.12
N GLY A 50 -29.48 1.93 -11.51
CA GLY A 50 -29.14 0.56 -11.93
C GLY A 50 -27.75 0.07 -11.48
N TRP A 51 -26.96 0.90 -10.79
CA TRP A 51 -25.70 0.49 -10.20
C TRP A 51 -25.88 0.11 -8.72
N THR A 52 -24.92 -0.65 -8.18
CA THR A 52 -24.86 -1.02 -6.77
C THR A 52 -23.55 -0.54 -6.15
N THR A 53 -23.54 -0.38 -4.82
CA THR A 53 -22.31 -0.15 -4.06
C THR A 53 -21.96 -1.39 -3.25
N GLY A 54 -20.68 -1.62 -2.98
CA GLY A 54 -20.22 -2.76 -2.20
C GLY A 54 -18.71 -2.70 -1.98
N ALA A 55 -18.13 -3.77 -1.45
CA ALA A 55 -16.69 -3.88 -1.31
C ALA A 55 -15.97 -3.77 -2.67
N PRO A 56 -14.75 -3.22 -2.76
CA PRO A 56 -13.96 -3.30 -3.98
C PRO A 56 -13.63 -4.75 -4.31
N ASP A 57 -13.43 -5.06 -5.58
CA ASP A 57 -13.07 -6.39 -6.07
C ASP A 57 -11.56 -6.64 -5.99
N PHE A 58 -10.76 -5.57 -5.99
CA PHE A 58 -9.32 -5.64 -5.77
C PHE A 58 -8.78 -4.37 -5.10
N VAL A 59 -7.65 -4.52 -4.41
CA VAL A 59 -6.96 -3.41 -3.73
C VAL A 59 -5.48 -3.45 -4.09
N ILE A 60 -4.94 -2.32 -4.60
CA ILE A 60 -3.50 -2.11 -4.75
C ILE A 60 -2.97 -1.50 -3.46
N PHE A 61 -2.31 -2.32 -2.64
CA PHE A 61 -1.78 -1.95 -1.33
C PHE A 61 -0.53 -1.08 -1.39
N GLY A 62 0.29 -1.23 -2.42
CA GLY A 62 1.58 -0.56 -2.52
C GLY A 62 2.45 -1.14 -3.64
N ALA A 63 3.78 -0.85 -3.58
CA ALA A 63 4.42 0.07 -2.64
C ALA A 63 4.38 1.52 -3.17
N GLN A 64 4.47 2.47 -2.26
CA GLN A 64 4.56 3.88 -2.66
C GLN A 64 5.82 4.11 -3.52
N LYS A 65 5.71 4.86 -4.62
CA LYS A 65 6.78 5.16 -5.61
C LYS A 65 7.19 3.97 -6.51
N SER A 66 6.39 2.92 -6.56
CA SER A 66 6.58 1.75 -7.42
C SER A 66 5.63 1.71 -8.64
N GLY A 67 5.10 2.85 -9.08
CA GLY A 67 4.28 2.92 -10.29
C GLY A 67 2.81 2.53 -10.14
N THR A 68 2.30 2.38 -8.92
CA THR A 68 0.92 1.95 -8.62
C THR A 68 -0.15 2.77 -9.32
N THR A 69 0.02 4.09 -9.45
CA THR A 69 -0.94 4.96 -10.15
C THR A 69 -0.98 4.69 -11.66
N TRP A 70 0.18 4.42 -12.27
CA TRP A 70 0.27 4.04 -13.67
C TRP A 70 -0.43 2.69 -13.89
N TRP A 71 -0.10 1.68 -13.07
CA TRP A 71 -0.66 0.34 -13.19
C TRP A 71 -2.17 0.31 -12.98
N PHE A 72 -2.65 0.99 -11.95
CA PHE A 72 -4.08 1.10 -11.68
C PHE A 72 -4.84 1.71 -12.86
N ARG A 73 -4.24 2.70 -13.54
CA ARG A 73 -4.81 3.32 -14.75
C ARG A 73 -4.88 2.37 -15.94
N LEU A 74 -3.90 1.49 -16.10
CA LEU A 74 -3.94 0.49 -17.14
C LEU A 74 -5.05 -0.54 -16.88
N ILE A 75 -5.21 -0.96 -15.62
CA ILE A 75 -6.31 -1.86 -15.23
C ILE A 75 -7.67 -1.22 -15.48
N GLU A 76 -7.84 0.06 -15.14
CA GLU A 76 -9.10 0.81 -15.37
C GLU A 76 -9.45 0.99 -16.85
N GLN A 77 -8.54 0.74 -17.80
CA GLN A 77 -8.85 0.79 -19.23
C GLN A 77 -9.53 -0.50 -19.73
N HIS A 78 -9.55 -1.55 -18.94
CA HIS A 78 -10.27 -2.76 -19.31
C HIS A 78 -11.78 -2.53 -19.25
N PRO A 79 -12.58 -2.92 -20.28
CA PRO A 79 -14.03 -2.68 -20.32
C PRO A 79 -14.80 -3.38 -19.19
N GLY A 80 -14.25 -4.45 -18.60
CA GLY A 80 -14.79 -5.15 -17.43
C GLY A 80 -14.42 -4.49 -16.09
N VAL A 81 -13.81 -3.30 -16.10
CA VAL A 81 -13.48 -2.54 -14.90
C VAL A 81 -14.11 -1.16 -14.97
N VAL A 82 -14.65 -0.67 -13.86
CA VAL A 82 -15.26 0.67 -13.82
C VAL A 82 -14.22 1.72 -14.20
N GLN A 83 -14.56 2.50 -15.23
CA GLN A 83 -13.76 3.63 -15.69
C GLN A 83 -14.31 4.93 -15.09
N PRO A 84 -13.63 5.50 -14.08
CA PRO A 84 -14.09 6.75 -13.49
C PRO A 84 -13.86 7.90 -14.49
N ALA A 85 -14.81 8.83 -14.57
CA ALA A 85 -14.67 10.04 -15.39
C ALA A 85 -13.46 10.88 -14.99
N ASN A 86 -13.08 10.83 -13.72
CA ASN A 86 -11.92 11.51 -13.15
C ASN A 86 -11.02 10.52 -12.42
N GLN A 87 -9.76 10.91 -12.17
CA GLN A 87 -8.86 10.11 -11.36
C GLN A 87 -9.44 9.83 -9.98
N ARG A 88 -9.54 8.55 -9.60
CA ARG A 88 -9.92 8.19 -8.24
C ARG A 88 -8.85 8.66 -7.26
N PRO A 89 -9.23 9.37 -6.21
CA PRO A 89 -8.29 9.73 -5.16
C PRO A 89 -7.87 8.48 -4.39
N GLU A 90 -6.71 8.52 -3.77
CA GLU A 90 -6.33 7.57 -2.73
C GLU A 90 -7.23 7.80 -1.52
N LEU A 91 -7.93 6.77 -1.05
CA LEU A 91 -8.92 6.96 0.00
C LEU A 91 -8.28 7.20 1.36
N HIS A 92 -7.14 6.56 1.62
CA HIS A 92 -6.55 6.65 2.95
C HIS A 92 -7.55 6.31 4.05
N PHE A 93 -8.35 5.25 3.84
CA PHE A 93 -9.43 4.91 4.75
C PHE A 93 -8.92 4.16 5.98
N PHE A 94 -8.15 3.08 5.78
CA PHE A 94 -7.70 2.20 6.85
C PHE A 94 -6.40 2.65 7.53
N ASP A 95 -5.47 3.27 6.81
CA ASP A 95 -4.20 3.77 7.37
C ASP A 95 -4.41 4.81 8.47
N ARG A 96 -5.55 5.50 8.44
CA ARG A 96 -5.94 6.50 9.44
C ARG A 96 -6.64 5.90 10.66
N LEU A 97 -7.11 4.65 10.60
CA LEU A 97 -7.85 4.02 11.69
C LEU A 97 -6.96 3.59 12.86
N TRP A 98 -5.68 3.33 12.59
CA TRP A 98 -4.69 2.99 13.63
C TRP A 98 -5.31 2.20 14.80
N ALA A 99 -4.97 1.21 15.33
CA ALA A 99 -5.43 0.50 16.55
C ALA A 99 -6.96 0.36 16.80
N GLU A 100 -7.84 0.92 15.98
CA GLU A 100 -9.30 0.76 16.11
C GLU A 100 -9.86 0.05 14.89
N TRP A 101 -10.53 -1.08 15.13
CA TRP A 101 -11.22 -1.80 14.07
C TRP A 101 -12.37 -0.95 13.50
N PRO A 102 -12.58 -0.99 12.17
CA PRO A 102 -13.70 -0.28 11.58
C PRO A 102 -15.03 -0.84 12.08
N THR A 103 -15.95 0.05 12.41
CA THR A 103 -17.34 -0.34 12.74
C THR A 103 -18.09 -0.77 11.48
N ALA A 104 -19.22 -1.45 11.64
CA ALA A 104 -20.09 -1.82 10.52
C ALA A 104 -20.54 -0.59 9.71
N GLU A 105 -20.84 0.53 10.36
CA GLU A 105 -21.21 1.79 9.71
C GLU A 105 -20.04 2.35 8.87
N GLN A 106 -18.81 2.25 9.39
CA GLN A 106 -17.61 2.69 8.66
C GLN A 106 -17.33 1.79 7.46
N ILE A 107 -17.51 0.47 7.58
CA ILE A 107 -17.40 -0.47 6.46
C ILE A 107 -18.44 -0.15 5.39
N GLU A 108 -19.69 0.08 5.78
CA GLU A 108 -20.74 0.50 4.85
C GLU A 108 -20.39 1.82 4.16
N ARG A 109 -19.85 2.78 4.91
CA ARG A 109 -19.34 4.03 4.33
C ARG A 109 -18.20 3.80 3.33
N TYR A 110 -17.28 2.88 3.61
CA TYR A 110 -16.22 2.46 2.71
C TYR A 110 -16.79 1.89 1.41
N HIS A 111 -17.78 1.01 1.49
CA HIS A 111 -18.43 0.39 0.33
C HIS A 111 -19.08 1.41 -0.62
N ARG A 112 -19.55 2.53 -0.12
CA ARG A 112 -20.15 3.60 -0.94
C ARG A 112 -19.16 4.29 -1.88
N TYR A 113 -17.86 4.06 -1.72
CA TYR A 113 -16.84 4.56 -2.66
C TYR A 113 -16.72 3.73 -3.94
N PHE A 114 -17.39 2.59 -4.03
CA PHE A 114 -17.23 1.62 -5.11
C PHE A 114 -18.56 1.31 -5.83
N PRO A 115 -19.23 2.34 -6.41
CA PRO A 115 -20.40 2.09 -7.25
C PRO A 115 -19.96 1.40 -8.54
N ARG A 116 -20.72 0.38 -8.96
CA ARG A 116 -20.49 -0.36 -10.20
C ARG A 116 -21.75 -1.00 -10.74
N PRO A 117 -21.84 -1.21 -12.08
CA PRO A 117 -22.89 -2.06 -12.67
C PRO A 117 -22.58 -3.52 -12.34
N GLU A 118 -23.59 -4.37 -12.46
CA GLU A 118 -23.44 -5.81 -12.28
C GLU A 118 -22.41 -6.39 -13.26
N GLY A 119 -21.56 -7.29 -12.76
CA GLY A 119 -20.53 -7.98 -13.57
C GLY A 119 -19.32 -7.14 -13.92
N VAL A 120 -19.22 -5.89 -13.47
CA VAL A 120 -18.06 -5.01 -13.71
C VAL A 120 -17.27 -4.85 -12.43
N LEU A 121 -15.95 -5.04 -12.48
CA LEU A 121 -15.07 -4.93 -11.32
C LEU A 121 -14.80 -3.47 -10.97
N VAL A 122 -14.54 -3.21 -9.69
CA VAL A 122 -14.11 -1.91 -9.20
C VAL A 122 -12.95 -2.09 -8.21
N GLY A 123 -11.90 -1.29 -8.35
CA GLY A 123 -10.73 -1.38 -7.48
C GLY A 123 -10.51 -0.16 -6.61
N GLU A 124 -9.65 -0.35 -5.62
CA GLU A 124 -9.04 0.70 -4.81
C GLU A 124 -7.52 0.71 -4.98
N LYS A 125 -6.93 1.89 -4.83
CA LYS A 125 -5.48 2.05 -4.78
C LYS A 125 -5.12 3.07 -3.70
N THR A 126 -4.43 2.63 -2.67
CA THR A 126 -3.84 3.48 -1.63
C THR A 126 -2.49 2.89 -1.22
N PRO A 127 -1.38 3.33 -1.85
CA PRO A 127 -0.06 2.71 -1.66
C PRO A 127 0.50 2.84 -0.24
N GLU A 128 -0.08 3.69 0.58
CA GLU A 128 0.22 3.82 2.00
C GLU A 128 -0.17 2.56 2.80
N TYR A 129 -1.17 1.82 2.34
CA TYR A 129 -1.70 0.66 3.04
C TYR A 129 -0.65 -0.41 3.31
N MET A 130 0.30 -0.59 2.41
CA MET A 130 1.36 -1.57 2.55
C MET A 130 2.29 -1.28 3.74
N ASN A 131 2.47 0.00 4.09
CA ASN A 131 3.34 0.43 5.20
C ASN A 131 2.66 0.37 6.58
N CYS A 132 1.42 -0.08 6.65
CA CYS A 132 0.60 -0.07 7.86
C CYS A 132 0.17 -1.48 8.25
N ALA A 133 0.82 -2.09 9.24
CA ALA A 133 0.57 -3.47 9.67
C ALA A 133 -0.88 -3.77 10.05
N TRP A 134 -1.64 -2.76 10.47
CA TRP A 134 -3.06 -2.90 10.84
C TRP A 134 -4.00 -2.88 9.64
N VAL A 135 -3.54 -2.41 8.47
CA VAL A 135 -4.41 -2.25 7.29
C VAL A 135 -4.80 -3.58 6.65
N PRO A 136 -3.91 -4.56 6.39
CA PRO A 136 -4.31 -5.80 5.75
C PRO A 136 -5.48 -6.52 6.44
N PRO A 137 -5.49 -6.72 7.77
CA PRO A 137 -6.63 -7.35 8.44
C PRO A 137 -7.92 -6.49 8.41
N MET A 138 -7.81 -5.16 8.45
CA MET A 138 -8.98 -4.28 8.34
C MET A 138 -9.57 -4.29 6.93
N ALA A 139 -8.72 -4.24 5.90
CA ALA A 139 -9.14 -4.33 4.51
C ALA A 139 -9.78 -5.69 4.21
N LYS A 140 -9.20 -6.79 4.72
CA LYS A 140 -9.79 -8.14 4.59
C LYS A 140 -11.13 -8.27 5.28
N LEU A 141 -11.32 -7.62 6.44
CA LEU A 141 -12.61 -7.55 7.11
C LEU A 141 -13.66 -6.79 6.28
N ALA A 142 -13.28 -5.67 5.68
CA ALA A 142 -14.19 -4.83 4.92
C ALA A 142 -14.47 -5.35 3.50
N ALA A 143 -13.52 -6.09 2.91
CA ALA A 143 -13.58 -6.63 1.56
C ALA A 143 -13.02 -8.07 1.55
N PRO A 144 -13.77 -9.07 2.06
CA PRO A 144 -13.27 -10.43 2.25
C PRO A 144 -12.84 -11.12 0.96
N GLU A 145 -13.51 -10.83 -0.15
CA GLU A 145 -13.27 -11.45 -1.46
C GLU A 145 -12.32 -10.63 -2.34
N ALA A 146 -11.93 -9.43 -1.88
CA ALA A 146 -11.04 -8.59 -2.66
C ALA A 146 -9.67 -9.23 -2.87
N LYS A 147 -9.18 -9.17 -4.09
CA LYS A 147 -7.83 -9.60 -4.47
C LYS A 147 -6.82 -8.52 -4.15
N ALA A 148 -5.68 -8.91 -3.57
CA ALA A 148 -4.60 -8.00 -3.23
C ALA A 148 -3.59 -7.90 -4.38
N ILE A 149 -3.16 -6.68 -4.70
CA ILE A 149 -2.10 -6.43 -5.71
C ILE A 149 -1.03 -5.56 -5.05
N VAL A 150 0.22 -5.89 -5.31
CA VAL A 150 1.39 -5.14 -4.86
C VAL A 150 2.35 -4.97 -6.04
N LEU A 151 2.85 -3.76 -6.23
CA LEU A 151 3.96 -3.47 -7.13
C LEU A 151 5.18 -3.15 -6.28
N LEU A 152 6.24 -3.93 -6.41
CA LEU A 152 7.54 -3.68 -5.80
C LEU A 152 8.46 -3.01 -6.81
N ARG A 153 9.43 -2.29 -6.32
CA ARG A 153 10.50 -1.66 -7.08
C ARG A 153 11.80 -1.90 -6.33
N ASP A 154 12.96 -1.87 -7.00
CA ASP A 154 14.24 -1.82 -6.30
C ASP A 154 14.14 -0.84 -5.11
N PRO A 155 14.35 -1.30 -3.86
CA PRO A 155 14.04 -0.49 -2.68
C PRO A 155 14.93 0.76 -2.57
N VAL A 156 16.13 0.76 -3.14
CA VAL A 156 17.01 1.93 -3.22
C VAL A 156 16.44 2.93 -4.23
N GLU A 157 16.05 2.46 -5.43
CA GLU A 157 15.42 3.31 -6.44
C GLU A 157 14.09 3.89 -5.97
N ARG A 158 13.31 3.11 -5.21
CA ARG A 158 12.08 3.58 -4.58
C ARG A 158 12.37 4.68 -3.56
N TYR A 159 13.42 4.50 -2.72
CA TYR A 159 13.83 5.50 -1.74
C TYR A 159 14.20 6.82 -2.46
N ILE A 160 15.06 6.78 -3.46
CA ILE A 160 15.47 7.95 -4.25
C ILE A 160 14.24 8.67 -4.83
N SER A 161 13.30 7.89 -5.40
CA SER A 161 12.04 8.45 -5.92
C SER A 161 11.16 9.06 -4.83
N GLY A 162 11.18 8.51 -3.62
CA GLY A 162 10.47 9.01 -2.44
C GLY A 162 11.02 10.36 -1.99
N MET A 163 12.34 10.45 -1.81
CA MET A 163 13.04 11.68 -1.42
C MET A 163 12.80 12.80 -2.42
N SER A 164 12.97 12.53 -3.73
CA SER A 164 12.69 13.52 -4.79
C SER A 164 11.23 14.00 -4.82
N HIS A 165 10.30 13.24 -4.25
CA HIS A 165 8.90 13.66 -4.15
C HIS A 165 8.64 14.57 -2.94
N GLN A 166 9.32 14.31 -1.83
CA GLN A 166 9.17 15.09 -0.58
C GLN A 166 9.89 16.42 -0.66
N ASP A 167 10.99 16.50 -1.40
CA ASP A 167 11.76 17.74 -1.61
C ASP A 167 10.97 18.85 -2.35
N ARG A 168 9.83 18.52 -2.93
CA ARG A 168 8.91 19.53 -3.53
C ARG A 168 8.48 20.65 -2.58
N GLY A 169 8.67 20.48 -1.27
CA GLY A 169 8.32 21.44 -0.22
C GLY A 169 9.51 22.23 0.33
N GLY A 170 10.73 22.05 -0.19
CA GLY A 170 11.93 22.71 0.36
C GLY A 170 12.27 22.24 1.79
N LEU A 171 11.74 21.10 2.24
CA LEU A 171 11.93 20.56 3.60
C LEU A 171 13.39 20.19 3.90
N LEU A 172 14.23 20.09 2.87
CA LEU A 172 15.64 19.73 3.03
C LEU A 172 16.53 20.96 3.17
N ASP A 173 16.07 22.17 2.82
CA ASP A 173 16.89 23.37 2.68
C ASP A 173 16.62 24.50 3.69
N GLU A 174 15.63 24.40 4.59
CA GLU A 174 15.37 25.45 5.57
C GLU A 174 16.27 25.34 6.82
N GLU A 175 17.37 26.07 6.82
CA GLU A 175 18.01 26.56 8.05
C GLU A 175 17.18 27.74 8.59
N ASP A 176 16.67 27.63 9.81
CA ASP A 176 16.05 28.79 10.45
C ASP A 176 17.13 29.82 10.81
N ALA A 177 16.72 31.12 10.87
CA ALA A 177 17.61 32.25 11.14
C ALA A 177 18.33 32.19 12.53
N ALA A 178 18.14 31.12 13.30
CA ALA A 178 18.74 30.88 14.61
C ALA A 178 19.69 29.67 14.61
N GLY A 179 19.91 28.97 13.46
CA GLY A 179 20.80 27.81 13.39
C GLY A 179 20.32 26.61 14.23
N GLN A 180 19.08 26.63 14.73
CA GLN A 180 18.49 25.56 15.51
C GLN A 180 17.42 24.85 14.67
N SER A 181 17.77 23.65 14.29
CA SER A 181 17.00 22.76 13.43
C SER A 181 15.72 22.26 14.11
N ARG A 182 14.60 22.97 14.00
CA ARG A 182 13.26 22.38 13.99
C ARG A 182 13.17 21.25 12.92
N VAL A 183 13.97 21.40 11.89
CA VAL A 183 14.12 20.53 10.73
C VAL A 183 14.79 19.20 11.06
N PHE A 184 15.63 19.08 12.11
CA PHE A 184 16.32 17.81 12.38
C PHE A 184 15.35 16.67 12.72
N GLY A 185 14.38 16.89 13.57
CA GLY A 185 13.36 15.89 13.90
C GLY A 185 12.49 15.52 12.71
N ASP A 186 12.09 16.49 11.90
CA ASP A 186 11.29 16.27 10.70
C ASP A 186 12.09 15.59 9.59
N ARG A 187 13.36 15.95 9.39
CA ARG A 187 14.27 15.26 8.45
C ARG A 187 14.51 13.79 8.84
N VAL A 188 14.80 13.52 10.09
CA VAL A 188 14.98 12.14 10.60
C VAL A 188 13.70 11.34 10.36
N ARG A 189 12.54 11.90 10.68
CA ARG A 189 11.25 11.26 10.48
C ARG A 189 10.99 10.95 9.00
N VAL A 190 11.24 11.92 8.11
CA VAL A 190 11.08 11.76 6.66
C VAL A 190 12.00 10.67 6.11
N VAL A 191 13.26 10.66 6.52
CA VAL A 191 14.25 9.65 6.09
C VAL A 191 13.86 8.27 6.62
N THR A 192 13.49 8.18 7.90
CA THR A 192 13.07 6.91 8.54
C THR A 192 11.84 6.34 7.83
N ASP A 193 10.80 7.15 7.62
CA ASP A 193 9.60 6.76 6.89
C ASP A 193 9.93 6.31 5.45
N ALA A 194 10.81 7.05 4.77
CA ALA A 194 11.25 6.67 3.43
C ALA A 194 12.02 5.33 3.42
N ILE A 195 12.80 5.03 4.44
CA ILE A 195 13.51 3.74 4.57
C ILE A 195 12.52 2.61 4.88
N GLU A 196 11.64 2.79 5.87
CA GLU A 196 10.68 1.77 6.31
C GLU A 196 9.77 1.27 5.19
N ARG A 197 9.40 2.14 4.25
CA ARG A 197 8.61 1.79 3.06
C ARG A 197 9.29 0.81 2.11
N GLY A 198 10.57 0.54 2.25
CA GLY A 198 11.33 -0.45 1.49
C GLY A 198 11.49 -1.80 2.20
N LEU A 199 10.94 -1.98 3.40
CA LEU A 199 11.00 -3.24 4.16
C LEU A 199 9.93 -4.23 3.66
N TYR A 200 10.10 -4.66 2.42
CA TYR A 200 9.07 -5.38 1.68
C TYR A 200 8.76 -6.78 2.24
N ALA A 201 9.76 -7.53 2.71
CA ALA A 201 9.52 -8.85 3.27
C ALA A 201 8.56 -8.77 4.46
N THR A 202 8.82 -7.86 5.37
CA THR A 202 7.95 -7.60 6.53
C THR A 202 6.53 -7.21 6.10
N GLN A 203 6.39 -6.36 5.10
CA GLN A 203 5.09 -5.89 4.62
C GLN A 203 4.33 -6.98 3.85
N ILE A 204 5.02 -7.81 3.08
CA ILE A 204 4.43 -8.97 2.40
C ILE A 204 3.98 -10.03 3.42
N GLU A 205 4.74 -10.26 4.48
CA GLU A 205 4.33 -11.15 5.56
C GLU A 205 3.00 -10.72 6.20
N TRP A 206 2.78 -9.42 6.41
CA TRP A 206 1.48 -8.92 6.91
C TRP A 206 0.32 -9.21 5.94
N LEU A 207 0.57 -9.10 4.64
CA LEU A 207 -0.43 -9.45 3.63
C LEU A 207 -0.69 -10.95 3.59
N LEU A 208 0.35 -11.79 3.61
CA LEU A 208 0.23 -13.25 3.58
C LEU A 208 -0.47 -13.83 4.82
N GLN A 209 -0.51 -13.10 5.94
CA GLN A 209 -1.31 -13.48 7.11
C GLN A 209 -2.83 -13.34 6.86
N GLN A 210 -3.24 -12.55 5.86
CA GLN A 210 -4.64 -12.24 5.59
C GLN A 210 -5.12 -12.77 4.24
N TYR A 211 -4.24 -12.83 3.25
CA TYR A 211 -4.52 -13.24 1.88
C TYR A 211 -3.79 -14.54 1.57
N ALA A 212 -4.51 -15.52 1.02
CA ALA A 212 -3.89 -16.71 0.47
C ALA A 212 -2.98 -16.32 -0.72
N ALA A 213 -1.99 -17.15 -1.02
CA ALA A 213 -0.99 -16.83 -2.05
C ALA A 213 -1.59 -16.62 -3.45
N ASP A 214 -2.70 -17.28 -3.76
CA ASP A 214 -3.47 -17.12 -4.99
C ASP A 214 -4.37 -15.87 -4.99
N HIS A 215 -4.55 -15.22 -3.84
CA HIS A 215 -5.25 -13.95 -3.66
C HIS A 215 -4.29 -12.75 -3.45
N LEU A 216 -2.99 -12.94 -3.71
CA LEU A 216 -1.96 -11.89 -3.67
C LEU A 216 -1.12 -11.93 -4.95
N LEU A 217 -1.28 -10.92 -5.80
CA LEU A 217 -0.43 -10.70 -6.96
C LEU A 217 0.70 -9.73 -6.61
N VAL A 218 1.94 -10.21 -6.70
CA VAL A 218 3.13 -9.36 -6.59
C VAL A 218 3.74 -9.16 -7.97
N LEU A 219 3.92 -7.91 -8.35
CA LEU A 219 4.54 -7.46 -9.60
C LEU A 219 5.81 -6.68 -9.30
N GLN A 220 6.78 -6.72 -10.20
CA GLN A 220 7.96 -5.85 -10.18
C GLN A 220 7.78 -4.70 -11.14
N TYR A 221 7.98 -3.48 -10.66
CA TYR A 221 7.88 -2.26 -11.46
C TYR A 221 8.78 -2.33 -12.71
N GLU A 222 9.97 -2.86 -12.56
CA GLU A 222 10.96 -2.99 -13.62
C GLU A 222 10.47 -3.96 -14.72
N ALA A 223 9.88 -5.09 -14.33
CA ALA A 223 9.24 -6.02 -15.27
C ALA A 223 8.04 -5.38 -15.97
N CYS A 224 7.20 -4.65 -15.21
CA CYS A 224 6.08 -3.91 -15.76
C CYS A 224 6.53 -2.80 -16.74
N ALA A 225 7.68 -2.18 -16.49
CA ALA A 225 8.23 -1.14 -17.35
C ALA A 225 8.90 -1.70 -18.62
N ALA A 226 9.50 -2.90 -18.52
CA ALA A 226 10.16 -3.57 -19.64
C ALA A 226 9.14 -4.20 -20.60
N ASP A 227 8.12 -4.86 -20.07
CA ASP A 227 7.06 -5.51 -20.85
C ASP A 227 5.68 -5.29 -20.20
N PRO A 228 5.11 -4.11 -20.36
CA PRO A 228 3.83 -3.77 -19.75
C PRO A 228 2.66 -4.60 -20.31
N ALA A 229 2.73 -5.05 -21.56
CA ALA A 229 1.65 -5.82 -22.19
C ALA A 229 1.52 -7.19 -21.50
N THR A 230 2.60 -7.95 -21.38
CA THR A 230 2.59 -9.26 -20.72
C THR A 230 2.21 -9.15 -19.25
N GLN A 231 2.75 -8.17 -18.52
CA GLN A 231 2.43 -8.00 -17.09
C GLN A 231 0.98 -7.54 -16.87
N LEU A 232 0.42 -6.77 -17.80
CA LEU A 232 -0.99 -6.37 -17.74
C LEU A 232 -1.91 -7.56 -18.04
N ALA A 233 -1.59 -8.37 -19.04
CA ALA A 233 -2.33 -9.60 -19.35
C ALA A 233 -2.35 -10.56 -18.13
N ARG A 234 -1.21 -10.75 -17.46
CA ARG A 234 -1.12 -11.49 -16.19
C ARG A 234 -1.99 -10.88 -15.10
N THR A 235 -2.08 -9.55 -15.04
CA THR A 235 -2.94 -8.85 -14.08
C THR A 235 -4.41 -9.08 -14.39
N HIS A 236 -4.82 -9.02 -15.67
CA HIS A 236 -6.18 -9.30 -16.11
C HIS A 236 -6.58 -10.75 -15.79
N GLU A 237 -5.73 -11.73 -16.11
CA GLU A 237 -5.95 -13.14 -15.78
C GLU A 237 -6.13 -13.33 -14.26
N TYR A 238 -5.24 -12.74 -13.46
CA TYR A 238 -5.36 -12.76 -12.00
C TYR A 238 -6.68 -12.20 -11.52
N LEU A 239 -7.17 -11.10 -12.09
CA LEU A 239 -8.46 -10.50 -11.75
C LEU A 239 -9.66 -11.32 -12.27
N GLY A 240 -9.44 -12.29 -13.15
CA GLY A 240 -10.51 -13.06 -13.79
C GLY A 240 -11.15 -12.31 -14.96
N LEU A 241 -10.45 -11.33 -15.52
CA LEU A 241 -10.89 -10.57 -16.67
C LEU A 241 -10.47 -11.28 -17.96
N PRO A 242 -11.28 -11.21 -19.04
CA PRO A 242 -10.89 -11.72 -20.35
C PRO A 242 -9.66 -10.95 -20.88
N PRO A 243 -8.91 -11.53 -21.83
CA PRO A 243 -7.81 -10.80 -22.48
C PRO A 243 -8.28 -9.49 -23.11
N HIS A 244 -7.54 -8.42 -22.86
CA HIS A 244 -7.79 -7.10 -23.43
C HIS A 244 -6.44 -6.43 -23.72
N GLU A 245 -6.21 -6.08 -24.96
CA GLU A 245 -4.99 -5.42 -25.40
C GLU A 245 -5.17 -3.90 -25.43
N LEU A 246 -4.15 -3.19 -24.95
CA LEU A 246 -4.10 -1.74 -25.03
C LEU A 246 -3.10 -1.31 -26.11
N PRO A 247 -3.34 -0.16 -26.77
CA PRO A 247 -2.36 0.43 -27.69
C PRO A 247 -1.00 0.66 -27.00
N ALA A 248 0.09 0.45 -27.73
CA ALA A 248 1.45 0.61 -27.21
C ALA A 248 1.70 2.02 -26.64
N GLU A 249 1.06 3.04 -27.20
CA GLU A 249 1.13 4.42 -26.69
C GLU A 249 0.49 4.60 -25.31
N GLU A 250 -0.58 3.86 -24.99
CA GLU A 250 -1.21 3.87 -23.66
C GLU A 250 -0.35 3.11 -22.64
N LEU A 251 0.22 1.97 -23.03
CA LEU A 251 1.12 1.18 -22.20
C LEU A 251 2.39 1.97 -21.84
N ALA A 252 2.98 2.66 -22.82
CA ALA A 252 4.21 3.44 -22.64
C ALA A 252 4.01 4.78 -21.92
N ARG A 253 2.78 5.21 -21.67
CA ARG A 253 2.46 6.54 -21.14
C ARG A 253 2.89 6.66 -19.67
N PRO A 254 4.08 7.21 -19.36
CA PRO A 254 4.52 7.40 -17.99
C PRO A 254 3.65 8.48 -17.35
N ARG A 255 2.79 8.08 -16.42
CA ARG A 255 1.98 9.01 -15.62
C ARG A 255 2.71 9.29 -14.32
N ASN A 256 2.88 10.55 -13.99
CA ASN A 256 3.62 11.05 -12.83
C ASN A 256 5.17 10.95 -12.93
N LYS A 257 5.74 11.19 -14.12
CA LYS A 257 7.16 11.59 -14.13
C LYS A 257 7.31 12.81 -13.24
N SER A 258 8.19 12.72 -12.24
CA SER A 258 8.59 13.90 -11.51
C SER A 258 9.11 14.90 -12.55
N LYS A 259 8.55 16.12 -12.54
CA LYS A 259 9.06 17.24 -13.37
C LYS A 259 10.33 17.84 -12.76
N LEU A 260 10.71 17.38 -11.58
CA LEU A 260 11.90 17.81 -10.87
C LEU A 260 13.04 16.84 -11.17
N ASP A 261 14.23 17.37 -11.20
CA ASP A 261 15.46 16.58 -11.24
C ASP A 261 15.46 15.59 -10.06
N LYS A 262 15.99 14.39 -10.29
CA LYS A 262 16.16 13.43 -9.21
C LYS A 262 17.12 14.03 -8.19
N VAL A 263 16.78 13.93 -6.90
CA VAL A 263 17.72 14.25 -5.83
C VAL A 263 18.95 13.38 -6.01
N GLU A 264 20.11 14.01 -6.09
CA GLU A 264 21.37 13.30 -6.08
C GLU A 264 21.61 12.72 -4.68
N VAL A 265 21.65 11.42 -4.58
CA VAL A 265 21.97 10.70 -3.34
C VAL A 265 23.43 10.29 -3.41
N PRO A 266 24.28 10.69 -2.44
CA PRO A 266 25.68 10.30 -2.41
C PRO A 266 25.85 8.77 -2.44
N GLN A 267 26.89 8.29 -3.13
CA GLN A 267 27.13 6.84 -3.28
C GLN A 267 27.26 6.14 -1.92
N GLU A 268 27.85 6.77 -0.92
CA GLU A 268 27.96 6.23 0.45
C GLU A 268 26.57 5.97 1.09
N HIS A 269 25.57 6.82 0.79
CA HIS A 269 24.20 6.62 1.26
C HIS A 269 23.52 5.48 0.48
N ILE A 270 23.77 5.35 -0.80
CA ILE A 270 23.28 4.21 -1.61
C ILE A 270 23.84 2.91 -1.05
N ASP A 271 25.14 2.85 -0.74
CA ASP A 271 25.79 1.68 -0.17
C ASP A 271 25.24 1.34 1.23
N LEU A 272 24.92 2.35 2.03
CA LEU A 272 24.28 2.16 3.33
C LEU A 272 22.86 1.59 3.18
N LEU A 273 22.05 2.17 2.30
CA LEU A 273 20.70 1.69 2.01
C LEU A 273 20.72 0.26 1.48
N ARG A 274 21.63 -0.06 0.56
CA ARG A 274 21.80 -1.40 0.04
C ARG A 274 22.10 -2.39 1.16
N ARG A 275 23.08 -2.11 2.04
CA ARG A 275 23.41 -2.94 3.20
C ARG A 275 22.21 -3.11 4.13
N TYR A 276 21.43 -2.04 4.32
CA TYR A 276 20.25 -2.08 5.18
C TYR A 276 19.13 -2.94 4.59
N TYR A 277 18.92 -2.86 3.27
CA TYR A 277 17.85 -3.62 2.62
C TYR A 277 18.24 -5.07 2.27
N THR A 278 19.51 -5.41 2.20
CA THR A 278 19.96 -6.77 1.82
C THR A 278 19.23 -7.88 2.60
N PRO A 279 19.15 -7.87 3.94
CA PRO A 279 18.44 -8.92 4.68
C PRO A 279 16.94 -8.99 4.35
N GLU A 280 16.31 -7.87 4.05
CA GLU A 280 14.90 -7.81 3.65
C GLU A 280 14.69 -8.35 2.24
N VAL A 281 15.61 -8.07 1.32
CA VAL A 281 15.57 -8.58 -0.07
C VAL A 281 15.77 -10.09 -0.10
N GLU A 282 16.73 -10.62 0.67
CA GLU A 282 16.96 -12.07 0.83
C GLU A 282 15.73 -12.79 1.42
N ARG A 283 15.11 -12.23 2.45
CA ARG A 283 13.87 -12.76 3.02
C ARG A 283 12.72 -12.71 2.01
N LEU A 284 12.60 -11.60 1.27
CA LEU A 284 11.57 -11.42 0.27
C LEU A 284 11.69 -12.45 -0.87
N GLN A 285 12.90 -12.76 -1.31
CA GLN A 285 13.14 -13.80 -2.31
C GLN A 285 12.67 -15.18 -1.81
N GLY A 286 12.88 -15.48 -0.53
CA GLY A 286 12.36 -16.70 0.11
C GLY A 286 10.83 -16.76 0.17
N LEU A 287 10.17 -15.61 0.40
CA LEU A 287 8.69 -15.51 0.43
C LEU A 287 8.08 -15.51 -0.98
N MET A 288 8.78 -14.95 -1.96
CA MET A 288 8.34 -14.73 -3.34
C MET A 288 9.34 -15.35 -4.32
N PRO A 289 9.33 -16.67 -4.54
CA PRO A 289 10.31 -17.35 -5.42
C PRO A 289 10.27 -16.88 -6.88
N GLY A 290 9.20 -16.20 -7.29
CA GLY A 290 9.08 -15.61 -8.63
C GLY A 290 9.66 -14.20 -8.76
N LEU A 291 10.29 -13.65 -7.69
CA LEU A 291 10.97 -12.36 -7.74
C LEU A 291 12.29 -12.48 -8.51
N ASP A 292 12.45 -11.67 -9.53
CA ASP A 292 13.68 -11.64 -10.34
C ASP A 292 14.59 -10.48 -9.89
N LEU A 293 15.60 -10.80 -9.07
CA LEU A 293 16.54 -9.82 -8.55
C LEU A 293 17.48 -9.26 -9.62
N SER A 294 17.61 -9.92 -10.80
CA SER A 294 18.39 -9.36 -11.91
C SER A 294 17.81 -8.06 -12.46
N LEU A 295 16.53 -7.80 -12.19
CA LEU A 295 15.84 -6.55 -12.54
C LEU A 295 16.12 -5.40 -11.57
N TRP A 296 16.68 -5.70 -10.39
CA TRP A 296 16.99 -4.69 -9.38
C TRP A 296 18.46 -4.31 -9.39
N PRO A 297 18.83 -3.14 -9.96
CA PRO A 297 20.23 -2.79 -10.21
C PRO A 297 21.12 -2.79 -8.96
N HIS A 298 20.54 -2.58 -7.77
CA HIS A 298 21.29 -2.57 -6.52
C HIS A 298 21.41 -3.96 -5.86
N PHE A 299 20.80 -5.02 -6.43
CA PHE A 299 20.71 -6.38 -5.82
C PHE A 299 20.95 -7.50 -6.84
N THR A 300 21.53 -7.21 -8.00
CA THR A 300 21.81 -8.20 -9.05
C THR A 300 22.76 -9.30 -8.61
N ASP A 301 23.62 -9.04 -7.62
CA ASP A 301 24.55 -10.00 -7.04
C ASP A 301 23.87 -11.02 -6.07
N LEU A 302 22.59 -10.81 -5.75
CA LEU A 302 21.76 -11.74 -4.98
C LEU A 302 20.85 -12.59 -5.88
N ALA A 303 20.90 -12.39 -7.22
CA ALA A 303 20.04 -13.06 -8.20
C ALA A 303 20.41 -14.53 -8.40
#